data_2b8819af9edfb4568967a300b36853b7
#
_entry.id   2b8819af9edfb4568967a300b36853b7
#
_cell.length_a   1.000
_cell.length_b   1.000
_cell.length_c   1.000
_cell.angle_alpha   90.00
_cell.angle_beta   90.00
_cell.angle_gamma   90.00
#
_symmetry.space_group_name_H-M   'P 1'
#
loop_
_entity.id
_entity.type
_entity.pdbx_description
1 polymer ?
#
loop_
_entity_poly.entity_id
_entity_poly.type
_entity_poly.pdbx_seq_one_letter_code
_entity_poly.pdbx_strand_id
1 'polypeptide(L)'
;MATTQGTTDSTEAAIISRIIHPERNDWPHETAEALLRLSLDQSDLDRLHELVVKNQDDALTPAEKAELESYLRVSFLVDLMHAKALCSLKRHS
;
A
#
# COMPACT_ATOMS: atom_id res chain seq x y z
N MET A 1 -19.84 -18.20 -12.95
CA MET A 1 -19.79 -17.86 -12.49
C MET A 1 -19.94 -17.18 -11.88
N ALA A 2 -20.15 -17.04 -11.56
CA ALA A 2 -20.39 -16.48 -11.02
C ALA A 2 -20.25 -15.89 -10.35
N THR A 3 -20.30 -15.71 -10.14
CA THR A 3 -20.27 -15.15 -9.52
C THR A 3 -20.09 -14.85 -8.57
N THR A 4 -20.15 -15.00 -8.22
CA THR A 4 -20.09 -14.92 -7.21
C THR A 4 -19.51 -14.04 -6.61
N GLN A 5 -19.04 -13.53 -6.94
CA GLN A 5 -18.53 -12.61 -6.47
C GLN A 5 -19.28 -11.72 -5.93
N GLY A 6 -19.92 -11.39 -6.04
CA GLY A 6 -20.73 -10.35 -5.61
C GLY A 6 -20.68 -9.95 -4.17
N THR A 7 -20.48 -10.81 -3.29
CA THR A 7 -20.59 -10.47 -1.88
C THR A 7 -19.26 -10.19 -1.18
N THR A 8 -18.18 -10.78 -1.68
CA THR A 8 -16.89 -10.61 -1.05
C THR A 8 -15.82 -10.42 -2.10
N ASP A 9 -15.16 -9.29 -2.02
CA ASP A 9 -14.04 -9.01 -2.90
C ASP A 9 -12.79 -9.68 -2.30
N SER A 10 -12.13 -10.51 -3.10
CA SER A 10 -10.97 -11.28 -2.68
C SER A 10 -9.66 -10.75 -3.24
N THR A 11 -9.64 -9.53 -3.77
CA THR A 11 -8.37 -8.94 -4.20
C THR A 11 -7.49 -8.68 -2.99
N GLU A 12 -6.19 -8.66 -3.21
CA GLU A 12 -5.25 -8.34 -2.13
C GLU A 12 -5.59 -7.02 -1.47
N ALA A 13 -5.90 -6.02 -2.29
CA ALA A 13 -6.22 -4.69 -1.77
C ALA A 13 -7.42 -4.72 -0.83
N ALA A 14 -8.47 -5.43 -1.23
CA ALA A 14 -9.67 -5.52 -0.42
C ALA A 14 -9.42 -6.28 0.87
N ILE A 15 -8.65 -7.36 0.79
CA ILE A 15 -8.32 -8.16 1.97
C ILE A 15 -7.50 -7.34 2.96
N ILE A 16 -6.50 -6.65 2.48
CA ILE A 16 -5.65 -5.80 3.32
C ILE A 16 -6.49 -4.71 3.98
N SER A 17 -7.38 -4.09 3.22
CA SER A 17 -8.25 -3.04 3.77
C SER A 17 -9.13 -3.57 4.89
N ARG A 18 -9.60 -4.81 4.75
CA ARG A 18 -10.43 -5.41 5.80
C ARG A 18 -9.64 -5.78 7.05
N ILE A 19 -8.33 -5.99 6.91
CA ILE A 19 -7.46 -6.26 8.06
C ILE A 19 -7.10 -4.96 8.76
N ILE A 20 -6.72 -3.96 8.00
CA ILE A 20 -6.19 -2.71 8.54
C ILE A 20 -7.29 -1.76 8.99
N HIS A 21 -8.40 -1.71 8.26
CA HIS A 21 -9.50 -0.78 8.52
C HIS A 21 -8.99 0.66 8.57
N PRO A 22 -8.48 1.19 7.45
CA PRO A 22 -7.89 2.53 7.46
C PRO A 22 -8.86 3.63 7.82
N GLU A 23 -10.17 3.37 7.76
CA GLU A 23 -11.19 4.33 8.11
C GLU A 23 -11.38 4.45 9.63
N ARG A 24 -10.80 3.52 10.41
CA ARG A 24 -10.93 3.54 11.86
C ARG A 24 -9.74 4.23 12.50
N ASN A 25 -10.00 5.00 13.54
CA ASN A 25 -8.97 5.74 14.27
C ASN A 25 -8.65 5.05 15.61
N ASP A 26 -8.47 3.74 15.56
CA ASP A 26 -8.37 2.94 16.78
C ASP A 26 -6.95 2.48 17.14
N TRP A 27 -5.92 3.01 16.50
CA TRP A 27 -4.55 2.72 16.91
C TRP A 27 -4.14 3.65 18.04
N PRO A 28 -3.41 3.14 19.05
CA PRO A 28 -2.83 4.02 20.09
C PRO A 28 -1.89 5.03 19.45
N HIS A 29 -1.72 6.16 20.12
CA HIS A 29 -0.88 7.27 19.63
C HIS A 29 0.53 6.80 19.26
N GLU A 30 1.16 6.04 20.16
CA GLU A 30 2.53 5.57 19.95
C GLU A 30 2.64 4.63 18.77
N THR A 31 1.65 3.76 18.61
CA THR A 31 1.60 2.84 17.48
C THR A 31 1.48 3.62 16.18
N ALA A 32 0.57 4.59 16.15
CA ALA A 32 0.35 5.40 14.97
C ALA A 32 1.62 6.15 14.58
N GLU A 33 2.30 6.75 15.55
CA GLU A 33 3.56 7.46 15.28
C GLU A 33 4.63 6.53 14.72
N ALA A 34 4.75 5.34 15.29
CA ALA A 34 5.75 4.37 14.84
C ALA A 34 5.48 3.95 13.40
N LEU A 35 4.21 3.70 13.06
CA LEU A 35 3.85 3.23 11.73
C LEU A 35 3.98 4.32 10.67
N LEU A 36 3.84 5.59 11.06
CA LEU A 36 4.09 6.69 10.13
C LEU A 36 5.54 6.76 9.66
N ARG A 37 6.45 6.16 10.41
CA ARG A 37 7.86 6.15 10.03
C ARG A 37 8.21 5.05 9.04
N LEU A 38 7.29 4.14 8.75
CA LEU A 38 7.54 3.10 7.76
C LEU A 38 7.61 3.70 6.38
N SER A 39 8.62 3.33 5.63
CA SER A 39 8.79 3.78 4.26
C SER A 39 9.74 2.84 3.55
N LEU A 40 9.76 2.93 2.22
CA LEU A 40 10.74 2.20 1.42
C LEU A 40 12.12 2.79 1.64
N ASP A 41 13.14 1.94 1.62
CA ASP A 41 14.53 2.40 1.63
C ASP A 41 14.80 3.23 0.38
N GLN A 42 15.80 4.11 0.47
CA GLN A 42 16.15 4.95 -0.67
C GLN A 42 16.48 4.12 -1.92
N SER A 43 17.16 2.99 -1.75
CA SER A 43 17.49 2.12 -2.88
C SER A 43 16.23 1.59 -3.57
N ASP A 44 15.19 1.27 -2.79
CA ASP A 44 13.93 0.81 -3.35
C ASP A 44 13.17 1.94 -4.02
N LEU A 45 13.22 3.13 -3.45
CA LEU A 45 12.60 4.31 -4.07
C LEU A 45 13.24 4.60 -5.42
N ASP A 46 14.57 4.51 -5.48
CA ASP A 46 15.30 4.74 -6.74
C ASP A 46 14.92 3.68 -7.78
N ARG A 47 14.82 2.42 -7.35
CA ARG A 47 14.45 1.35 -8.27
C ARG A 47 13.02 1.52 -8.75
N LEU A 48 12.11 1.86 -7.85
CA LEU A 48 10.71 2.10 -8.23
C LEU A 48 10.62 3.22 -9.25
N HIS A 49 11.36 4.31 -9.02
CA HIS A 49 11.37 5.43 -9.95
C HIS A 49 11.87 4.99 -11.34
N GLU A 50 12.93 4.20 -11.36
CA GLU A 50 13.49 3.68 -12.61
C GLU A 50 12.44 2.84 -13.36
N LEU A 51 11.73 1.98 -12.64
CA LEU A 51 10.70 1.13 -13.25
C LEU A 51 9.54 1.96 -13.78
N VAL A 52 9.14 3.00 -13.05
CA VAL A 52 8.06 3.88 -13.49
C VAL A 52 8.45 4.60 -14.78
N VAL A 53 9.69 5.09 -14.86
CA VAL A 53 10.17 5.76 -16.07
C VAL A 53 10.18 4.80 -17.24
N LYS A 54 10.67 3.58 -17.03
CA LYS A 54 10.68 2.56 -18.08
C LYS A 54 9.28 2.20 -18.53
N ASN A 55 8.34 2.17 -17.59
CA ASN A 55 6.95 1.88 -17.92
C ASN A 55 6.34 2.96 -18.80
N GLN A 56 6.69 4.22 -18.55
CA GLN A 56 6.21 5.34 -19.37
C GLN A 56 6.72 5.23 -20.79
N ASP A 57 7.91 4.67 -20.97
CA ASP A 57 8.53 4.47 -22.28
C ASP A 57 8.17 3.10 -22.89
N ASP A 58 7.29 2.36 -22.22
CA ASP A 58 6.87 1.02 -22.67
C ASP A 58 8.07 0.09 -22.83
N ALA A 59 9.05 0.22 -21.95
CA ALA A 59 10.33 -0.47 -22.06
C ALA A 59 10.56 -1.53 -20.98
N LEU A 60 9.52 -1.90 -20.22
CA LEU A 60 9.67 -2.92 -19.19
C LEU A 60 9.75 -4.32 -19.77
N THR A 61 10.69 -5.10 -19.27
CA THR A 61 10.68 -6.54 -19.53
C THR A 61 9.57 -7.17 -18.71
N PRO A 62 9.15 -8.42 -19.02
CA PRO A 62 8.15 -9.09 -18.18
C PRO A 62 8.57 -9.22 -16.73
N ALA A 63 9.86 -9.47 -16.46
CA ALA A 63 10.38 -9.55 -15.10
C ALA A 63 10.28 -8.20 -14.40
N GLU A 64 10.60 -7.12 -15.11
CA GLU A 64 10.51 -5.77 -14.54
C GLU A 64 9.06 -5.35 -14.28
N LYS A 65 8.15 -5.80 -15.15
CA LYS A 65 6.74 -5.53 -14.95
C LYS A 65 6.24 -6.18 -13.65
N ALA A 66 6.65 -7.43 -13.41
CA ALA A 66 6.30 -8.13 -12.17
C ALA A 66 6.92 -7.43 -10.96
N GLU A 67 8.14 -6.94 -11.10
CA GLU A 67 8.81 -6.20 -10.04
C GLU A 67 8.06 -4.91 -9.72
N LEU A 68 7.67 -4.16 -10.74
CA LEU A 68 6.90 -2.93 -10.54
C LEU A 68 5.58 -3.22 -9.82
N GLU A 69 4.89 -4.28 -10.22
CA GLU A 69 3.64 -4.65 -9.57
C GLU A 69 3.83 -4.97 -8.09
N SER A 70 4.96 -5.61 -7.75
CA SER A 70 5.28 -5.90 -6.36
C SER A 70 5.48 -4.62 -5.56
N TYR A 71 6.22 -3.67 -6.12
CA TYR A 71 6.42 -2.37 -5.46
C TYR A 71 5.10 -1.64 -5.25
N LEU A 72 4.22 -1.70 -6.25
CA LEU A 72 2.93 -1.01 -6.14
C LEU A 72 2.06 -1.63 -5.04
N ARG A 73 2.08 -2.96 -4.91
CA ARG A 73 1.32 -3.63 -3.84
C ARG A 73 1.85 -3.27 -2.47
N VAL A 74 3.18 -3.25 -2.32
CA VAL A 74 3.80 -2.88 -1.04
C VAL A 74 3.52 -1.42 -0.71
N SER A 75 3.65 -0.54 -1.70
CA SER A 75 3.37 0.88 -1.50
C SER A 75 1.92 1.11 -1.07
N PHE A 76 0.99 0.37 -1.65
CA PHE A 76 -0.41 0.47 -1.27
C PHE A 76 -0.61 0.10 0.21
N LEU A 77 0.04 -0.97 0.66
CA LEU A 77 -0.05 -1.39 2.04
C LEU A 77 0.49 -0.30 2.99
N VAL A 78 1.65 0.26 2.65
CA VAL A 78 2.25 1.31 3.45
C VAL A 78 1.32 2.54 3.49
N ASP A 79 0.74 2.90 2.35
CA ASP A 79 -0.17 4.04 2.27
C ASP A 79 -1.40 3.85 3.15
N LEU A 80 -1.95 2.63 3.18
CA LEU A 80 -3.10 2.33 4.04
C LEU A 80 -2.73 2.48 5.52
N MET A 81 -1.56 2.00 5.89
CA MET A 81 -1.10 2.12 7.27
C MET A 81 -0.87 3.58 7.65
N HIS A 82 -0.30 4.36 6.73
CA HIS A 82 -0.11 5.79 6.95
C HIS A 82 -1.44 6.51 7.11
N ALA A 83 -2.42 6.18 6.26
CA ALA A 83 -3.73 6.80 6.34
C ALA A 83 -4.38 6.52 7.69
N LYS A 84 -4.31 5.27 8.15
CA LYS A 84 -4.89 4.92 9.44
C LYS A 84 -4.13 5.58 10.59
N ALA A 85 -2.81 5.66 10.48
CA ALA A 85 -1.99 6.32 11.51
C ALA A 85 -2.36 7.79 11.63
N LEU A 86 -2.49 8.48 10.50
CA LEU A 86 -2.90 9.88 10.51
C LEU A 86 -4.28 10.08 11.11
N CYS A 87 -5.21 9.19 10.75
CA CYS A 87 -6.55 9.22 11.30
C CYS A 87 -6.54 9.03 12.81
N SER A 88 -5.73 8.07 13.28
CA SER A 88 -5.62 7.78 14.71
C SER A 88 -4.97 8.93 15.48
N LEU A 89 -3.98 9.58 14.89
CA LEU A 89 -3.32 10.71 15.51
C LEU A 89 -4.26 11.92 15.61
N LYS A 90 -5.11 12.11 14.61
CA LYS A 90 -6.11 13.17 14.65
C LYS A 90 -7.04 13.01 15.84
N ARG A 91 -7.38 11.78 16.17
CA ARG A 91 -8.24 11.48 17.28
C ARG A 91 -7.63 11.95 18.60
N HIS A 92 -6.30 11.95 18.68
CA HIS A 92 -5.57 12.31 19.89
C HIS A 92 -5.18 13.78 19.96
N SER A 93 -5.56 14.55 18.98
CA SER A 93 -5.24 16.00 18.94
C SER A 93 -6.29 16.84 19.72
#